data_0fa019d2359ebf7b38d58cc81329053b
#
_entry.id   0fa019d2359ebf7b38d58cc81329053b
#
_cell.length_a   1.000
_cell.length_b   1.000
_cell.length_c   1.000
_cell.angle_alpha   90.00
_cell.angle_beta   90.00
_cell.angle_gamma   90.00
#
_symmetry.space_group_name_H-M   'P 1'
#
loop_
_entity.id
_entity.type
_entity.pdbx_description
1 polymer ?
#
loop_
_entity_poly.entity_id
_entity_poly.type
_entity_poly.pdbx_seq_one_letter_code
_entity_poly.pdbx_strand_id
1 'polypeptide(L)'
;FCTIEPNVWMVSVNDKRLEKIRAVVNGQKIVPAVCEFIDIAWIVEWASKWEGLWNKFLANIREANAILQVVRVFKNDDIIHVSGKVDPKSDIEVINSELILADIETLERRVIDNAKKARSNKDAAVAQEIYERVLKNLNEGKLAIDLIWEEEQEYFRDLHLLTNKKFVYAANVSEDMMDTPESELKSILWITNPTVRVVPICAKLEADMIEMTMEERDSFLEEMWLITTWLDDLIKASYDSLGLQYYFTAWEIEVRAWTIPIWAKAPQAAWVIHTDFEKWFIKADVVNWKDLVENWWWAKAREVWKVKLEWKDYIVQDWDIMLFKFNN
;
A
#
# COMPACT_ATOMS: atom_id res chain seq x y z
N PHE A 1 -8.21 17.14 20.78
CA PHE A 1 -8.01 15.89 21.55
C PHE A 1 -8.23 14.75 20.58
N CYS A 2 -7.13 14.08 20.16
CA CYS A 2 -7.22 12.91 19.31
C CYS A 2 -7.91 11.76 20.03
N THR A 3 -8.86 11.14 19.35
CA THR A 3 -9.50 9.90 19.79
C THR A 3 -8.47 8.79 19.88
N ILE A 4 -8.53 8.00 20.95
CA ILE A 4 -7.62 6.88 21.25
C ILE A 4 -7.90 5.68 20.33
N GLU A 5 -9.05 5.67 19.66
CA GLU A 5 -9.42 4.62 18.71
C GLU A 5 -8.98 5.03 17.30
N PRO A 6 -8.32 4.14 16.56
CA PRO A 6 -7.92 4.44 15.19
C PRO A 6 -9.16 4.66 14.32
N ASN A 7 -9.14 5.72 13.54
CA ASN A 7 -10.14 5.92 12.50
C ASN A 7 -9.74 5.08 11.29
N VAL A 8 -10.61 4.20 10.86
CA VAL A 8 -10.40 3.35 9.69
C VAL A 8 -11.25 3.86 8.54
N TRP A 9 -10.60 4.20 7.44
CA TRP A 9 -11.27 4.69 6.24
C TRP A 9 -11.05 3.74 5.07
N MET A 10 -12.16 3.27 4.51
CA MET A 10 -12.18 2.45 3.30
C MET A 10 -12.30 3.37 2.09
N VAL A 11 -11.24 3.51 1.32
CA VAL A 11 -11.21 4.36 0.13
C VAL A 11 -11.25 3.49 -1.12
N SER A 12 -12.23 3.75 -1.98
CA SER A 12 -12.36 3.08 -3.26
C SER A 12 -11.28 3.56 -4.24
N VAL A 13 -10.65 2.61 -4.92
CA VAL A 13 -9.73 2.93 -6.02
C VAL A 13 -10.52 3.42 -7.21
N ASN A 14 -10.34 4.68 -7.59
CA ASN A 14 -11.03 5.27 -8.72
C ASN A 14 -10.41 4.78 -10.04
N ASP A 15 -11.10 3.86 -10.72
CA ASP A 15 -10.65 3.31 -12.00
C ASP A 15 -11.70 3.45 -13.09
N LYS A 16 -11.45 4.37 -14.01
CA LYS A 16 -12.32 4.65 -15.17
C LYS A 16 -12.53 3.43 -16.09
N ARG A 17 -11.69 2.39 -15.97
CA ARG A 17 -11.86 1.14 -16.74
C ARG A 17 -13.13 0.41 -16.33
N LEU A 18 -13.47 0.42 -15.04
CA LEU A 18 -14.68 -0.24 -14.52
C LEU A 18 -15.96 0.30 -15.15
N GLU A 19 -16.07 1.61 -15.33
CA GLU A 19 -17.20 2.25 -16.01
C GLU A 19 -17.33 1.80 -17.46
N LYS A 20 -16.22 1.78 -18.20
CA LYS A 20 -16.18 1.33 -19.59
C LYS A 20 -16.56 -0.14 -19.74
N ILE A 21 -16.03 -0.99 -18.85
CA ILE A 21 -16.36 -2.42 -18.80
C ILE A 21 -17.86 -2.59 -18.49
N ARG A 22 -18.39 -1.88 -17.49
CA ARG A 22 -19.80 -1.93 -17.10
C ARG A 22 -20.72 -1.59 -18.24
N ALA A 23 -20.41 -0.54 -18.99
CA ALA A 23 -21.22 -0.10 -20.13
C ALA A 23 -21.38 -1.20 -21.19
N VAL A 24 -20.32 -1.98 -21.43
CA VAL A 24 -20.32 -3.06 -22.43
C VAL A 24 -21.05 -4.30 -21.96
N VAL A 25 -20.87 -4.69 -20.68
CA VAL A 25 -21.50 -5.90 -20.14
C VAL A 25 -22.90 -5.63 -19.57
N ASN A 26 -23.43 -4.40 -19.68
CA ASN A 26 -24.67 -3.97 -19.05
C ASN A 26 -24.72 -4.29 -17.54
N GLY A 27 -23.58 -4.15 -16.88
CA GLY A 27 -23.42 -4.49 -15.47
C GLY A 27 -24.27 -3.60 -14.57
N GLN A 28 -24.97 -4.21 -13.60
CA GLN A 28 -25.84 -3.48 -12.69
C GLN A 28 -25.06 -2.72 -11.64
N LYS A 29 -23.92 -3.28 -11.18
CA LYS A 29 -23.14 -2.76 -10.07
C LYS A 29 -21.65 -2.73 -10.40
N ILE A 30 -20.97 -1.66 -9.96
CA ILE A 30 -19.50 -1.60 -9.92
C ILE A 30 -19.05 -1.81 -8.47
N VAL A 31 -18.03 -2.65 -8.31
CA VAL A 31 -17.34 -2.84 -7.04
C VAL A 31 -15.84 -2.61 -7.28
N PRO A 32 -15.33 -1.41 -6.96
CA PRO A 32 -13.91 -1.07 -7.11
C PRO A 32 -13.05 -1.86 -6.12
N ALA A 33 -11.76 -1.91 -6.36
CA ALA A 33 -10.78 -2.27 -5.35
C ALA A 33 -10.79 -1.24 -4.21
N VAL A 34 -10.37 -1.62 -3.03
CA VAL A 34 -10.43 -0.77 -1.84
C VAL A 34 -9.06 -0.72 -1.19
N CYS A 35 -8.65 0.48 -0.77
CA CYS A 35 -7.51 0.70 0.09
C CYS A 35 -8.02 1.10 1.48
N GLU A 36 -7.53 0.45 2.52
CA GLU A 36 -7.86 0.77 3.90
C GLU A 36 -6.76 1.66 4.47
N PHE A 37 -7.13 2.86 4.91
CA PHE A 37 -6.27 3.79 5.63
C PHE A 37 -6.64 3.78 7.10
N ILE A 38 -5.66 3.54 7.96
CA ILE A 38 -5.80 3.57 9.40
C ILE A 38 -5.11 4.84 9.88
N ASP A 39 -5.90 5.83 10.33
CA ASP A 39 -5.35 7.04 10.93
C ASP A 39 -4.86 6.74 12.34
N ILE A 40 -3.57 6.93 12.53
CA ILE A 40 -2.90 6.65 13.78
C ILE A 40 -2.36 7.97 14.33
N ALA A 41 -3.08 8.53 15.30
CA ALA A 41 -2.69 9.79 15.93
C ALA A 41 -1.31 9.67 16.58
N TRP A 42 -0.36 10.51 16.12
CA TRP A 42 0.99 10.56 16.66
C TRP A 42 1.03 11.32 17.98
N ILE A 43 1.60 10.71 19.02
CA ILE A 43 1.76 11.31 20.34
C ILE A 43 3.26 11.56 20.58
N VAL A 44 3.78 12.68 20.03
CA VAL A 44 5.21 12.96 19.94
C VAL A 44 5.92 13.25 21.28
N GLU A 45 5.26 13.85 22.26
CA GLU A 45 5.99 14.37 23.46
C GLU A 45 5.80 13.59 24.78
N TRP A 46 4.90 12.57 24.82
CA TRP A 46 4.48 11.98 26.09
C TRP A 46 4.46 10.44 26.11
N ALA A 47 5.10 9.79 25.13
CA ALA A 47 5.09 8.32 24.99
C ALA A 47 5.52 7.59 26.29
N SER A 48 6.52 8.11 26.99
CA SER A 48 7.00 7.53 28.25
C SER A 48 5.99 7.59 29.43
N LYS A 49 4.97 8.43 29.35
CA LYS A 49 3.93 8.53 30.41
C LYS A 49 2.69 7.70 30.14
N TRP A 50 2.52 7.11 28.92
CA TRP A 50 1.31 6.44 28.47
C TRP A 50 1.61 5.09 27.80
N GLU A 51 2.39 4.25 28.44
CA GLU A 51 2.84 2.93 27.95
C GLU A 51 1.73 2.07 27.32
N GLY A 52 0.52 2.08 27.91
CA GLY A 52 -0.63 1.32 27.40
C GLY A 52 -1.17 1.85 26.06
N LEU A 53 -1.12 3.18 25.81
CA LEU A 53 -1.57 3.79 24.54
C LEU A 53 -0.54 3.58 23.46
N TRP A 54 0.74 3.70 23.79
CA TRP A 54 1.84 3.43 22.88
C TRP A 54 1.81 2.00 22.34
N ASN A 55 1.58 1.01 23.22
CA ASN A 55 1.45 -0.39 22.80
C ASN A 55 0.25 -0.64 21.86
N LYS A 56 -0.88 0.04 22.05
CA LYS A 56 -2.02 -0.02 21.12
C LYS A 56 -1.68 0.61 19.77
N PHE A 57 -1.01 1.76 19.76
CA PHE A 57 -0.51 2.42 18.56
C PHE A 57 0.41 1.49 17.75
N LEU A 58 1.41 0.89 18.39
CA LEU A 58 2.32 -0.05 17.74
C LEU A 58 1.59 -1.30 17.21
N ALA A 59 0.55 -1.78 17.92
CA ALA A 59 -0.25 -2.90 17.46
C ALA A 59 -0.96 -2.59 16.13
N ASN A 60 -1.57 -1.42 16.01
CA ASN A 60 -2.22 -0.99 14.77
C ASN A 60 -1.22 -0.91 13.60
N ILE A 61 -0.01 -0.34 13.86
CA ILE A 61 1.02 -0.33 12.81
C ILE A 61 1.44 -1.76 12.42
N ARG A 62 1.53 -2.69 13.38
CA ARG A 62 1.89 -4.09 13.07
C ARG A 62 0.91 -4.77 12.14
N GLU A 63 -0.37 -4.45 12.22
CA GLU A 63 -1.43 -5.00 11.35
C GLU A 63 -1.41 -4.40 9.94
N ALA A 64 -0.98 -3.15 9.77
CA ALA A 64 -0.91 -2.50 8.45
C ALA A 64 0.13 -3.16 7.52
N ASN A 65 -0.12 -3.16 6.22
CA ASN A 65 0.80 -3.71 5.22
C ASN A 65 1.93 -2.73 4.85
N ALA A 66 1.67 -1.43 4.89
CA ALA A 66 2.62 -0.35 4.63
C ALA A 66 2.41 0.80 5.61
N ILE A 67 3.40 1.67 5.71
CA ILE A 67 3.35 2.89 6.50
C ILE A 67 3.30 4.07 5.54
N LEU A 68 2.26 4.90 5.68
CA LEU A 68 2.15 6.18 5.02
C LEU A 68 2.55 7.27 6.01
N GLN A 69 3.67 7.94 5.75
CA GLN A 69 4.10 9.05 6.57
C GLN A 69 3.79 10.38 5.90
N VAL A 70 2.97 11.20 6.56
CA VAL A 70 2.69 12.57 6.10
C VAL A 70 3.76 13.50 6.67
N VAL A 71 4.46 14.21 5.78
CA VAL A 71 5.57 15.09 6.13
C VAL A 71 5.29 16.50 5.62
N ARG A 72 5.31 17.48 6.51
CA ARG A 72 5.13 18.89 6.12
C ARG A 72 6.40 19.44 5.47
N VAL A 73 6.25 19.95 4.24
CA VAL A 73 7.34 20.55 3.47
C VAL A 73 7.20 22.07 3.37
N PHE A 74 5.97 22.58 3.33
CA PHE A 74 5.69 24.00 3.20
C PHE A 74 5.95 24.79 4.47
N LYS A 75 6.40 26.05 4.31
CA LYS A 75 6.57 27.01 5.40
C LYS A 75 5.32 27.90 5.46
N ASN A 76 4.75 28.04 6.64
CA ASN A 76 3.66 28.96 6.93
C ASN A 76 3.75 29.36 8.42
N ASP A 77 3.95 30.63 8.68
CA ASP A 77 4.14 31.16 10.02
C ASP A 77 2.84 31.19 10.85
N ASP A 78 1.68 31.15 10.18
CA ASP A 78 0.36 31.09 10.83
C ASP A 78 0.01 29.69 11.36
N ILE A 79 0.73 28.66 10.91
CA ILE A 79 0.51 27.27 11.33
C ILE A 79 1.67 26.82 12.23
N ILE A 80 1.39 26.66 13.50
CA ILE A 80 2.39 26.21 14.49
C ILE A 80 2.87 24.81 14.12
N HIS A 81 4.20 24.63 14.09
CA HIS A 81 4.84 23.32 13.99
C HIS A 81 5.16 22.78 15.39
N VAL A 82 5.00 21.48 15.62
CA VAL A 82 5.20 20.85 16.95
C VAL A 82 6.61 21.12 17.48
N SER A 83 7.63 21.06 16.63
CA SER A 83 9.04 21.37 16.98
C SER A 83 9.39 22.86 16.89
N GLY A 84 8.43 23.74 16.60
CA GLY A 84 8.64 25.18 16.41
C GLY A 84 9.35 25.56 15.09
N LYS A 85 9.80 24.59 14.29
CA LYS A 85 10.48 24.78 13.01
C LYS A 85 10.10 23.65 12.05
N VAL A 86 9.78 23.99 10.81
CA VAL A 86 9.56 22.98 9.75
C VAL A 86 10.92 22.42 9.33
N ASP A 87 11.14 21.14 9.62
CA ASP A 87 12.35 20.39 9.26
C ASP A 87 11.98 18.96 8.87
N PRO A 88 11.63 18.73 7.59
CA PRO A 88 11.12 17.45 7.10
C PRO A 88 12.03 16.27 7.42
N LYS A 89 13.34 16.49 7.36
CA LYS A 89 14.33 15.45 7.69
C LYS A 89 14.23 15.06 9.16
N SER A 90 14.22 16.03 10.05
CA SER A 90 14.10 15.80 11.50
C SER A 90 12.78 15.09 11.84
N ASP A 91 11.68 15.49 11.20
CA ASP A 91 10.37 14.89 11.43
C ASP A 91 10.35 13.40 11.04
N ILE A 92 10.98 13.04 9.91
CA ILE A 92 11.14 11.66 9.48
C ILE A 92 12.03 10.87 10.45
N GLU A 93 13.17 11.44 10.85
CA GLU A 93 14.13 10.79 11.75
C GLU A 93 13.52 10.50 13.14
N VAL A 94 12.69 11.39 13.67
CA VAL A 94 11.99 11.18 14.94
C VAL A 94 11.09 9.96 14.85
N ILE A 95 10.24 9.86 13.81
CA ILE A 95 9.34 8.73 13.62
C ILE A 95 10.12 7.43 13.41
N ASN A 96 11.12 7.44 12.53
CA ASN A 96 11.95 6.27 12.29
C ASN A 96 12.63 5.77 13.56
N SER A 97 13.14 6.68 14.39
CA SER A 97 13.80 6.33 15.66
C SER A 97 12.86 5.61 16.62
N GLU A 98 11.63 6.07 16.75
CA GLU A 98 10.62 5.44 17.60
C GLU A 98 10.24 4.03 17.10
N LEU A 99 10.07 3.87 15.78
CA LEU A 99 9.79 2.56 15.18
C LEU A 99 10.97 1.61 15.34
N ILE A 100 12.20 2.10 15.18
CA ILE A 100 13.43 1.33 15.40
C ILE A 100 13.53 0.86 16.85
N LEU A 101 13.24 1.72 17.84
CA LEU A 101 13.27 1.35 19.25
C LEU A 101 12.29 0.21 19.56
N ALA A 102 11.08 0.25 19.00
CA ALA A 102 10.11 -0.83 19.16
C ALA A 102 10.56 -2.16 18.50
N ASP A 103 11.26 -2.06 17.37
CA ASP A 103 11.83 -3.24 16.69
C ASP A 103 13.03 -3.82 17.46
N ILE A 104 13.88 -2.98 18.04
CA ILE A 104 14.99 -3.41 18.90
C ILE A 104 14.44 -4.22 20.06
N GLU A 105 13.44 -3.72 20.77
CA GLU A 105 12.82 -4.44 21.90
C GLU A 105 12.27 -5.80 21.47
N THR A 106 11.61 -5.87 20.31
CA THR A 106 11.06 -7.11 19.77
C THR A 106 12.16 -8.09 19.40
N LEU A 107 13.23 -7.61 18.76
CA LEU A 107 14.32 -8.44 18.27
C LEU A 107 15.26 -8.90 19.40
N GLU A 108 15.49 -8.09 20.44
CA GLU A 108 16.26 -8.48 21.63
C GLU A 108 15.61 -9.70 22.31
N ARG A 109 14.30 -9.69 22.49
CA ARG A 109 13.58 -10.84 23.04
C ARG A 109 13.77 -12.08 22.16
N ARG A 110 13.67 -11.93 20.84
CA ARG A 110 13.89 -13.03 19.89
C ARG A 110 15.32 -13.59 19.97
N VAL A 111 16.33 -12.75 20.04
CA VAL A 111 17.74 -13.14 20.19
C VAL A 111 17.93 -13.99 21.45
N ILE A 112 17.39 -13.56 22.60
CA ILE A 112 17.48 -14.28 23.88
C ILE A 112 16.76 -15.64 23.79
N ASP A 113 15.55 -15.68 23.24
CA ASP A 113 14.74 -16.90 23.14
C ASP A 113 15.38 -17.92 22.18
N ASN A 114 15.94 -17.45 21.06
CA ASN A 114 16.55 -18.31 20.05
C ASN A 114 17.92 -18.84 20.48
N ALA A 115 18.69 -18.12 21.32
CA ALA A 115 20.04 -18.48 21.76
C ALA A 115 20.14 -19.90 22.38
N LYS A 116 19.08 -20.33 23.06
CA LYS A 116 19.01 -21.71 23.64
C LYS A 116 18.87 -22.78 22.56
N LYS A 117 18.04 -22.49 21.53
CA LYS A 117 17.79 -23.40 20.38
C LYS A 117 18.98 -23.49 19.45
N ALA A 118 19.68 -22.37 19.25
CA ALA A 118 20.87 -22.26 18.40
C ALA A 118 22.02 -23.19 18.81
N ARG A 119 22.08 -23.61 20.08
CA ARG A 119 23.11 -24.54 20.58
C ARG A 119 22.98 -25.97 20.04
N SER A 120 21.78 -26.40 19.65
CA SER A 120 21.49 -27.77 19.25
C SER A 120 20.88 -27.90 17.86
N ASN A 121 20.51 -26.81 17.20
CA ASN A 121 19.85 -26.79 15.91
C ASN A 121 20.59 -25.83 14.95
N LYS A 122 21.01 -26.33 13.78
CA LYS A 122 21.76 -25.56 12.76
C LYS A 122 20.97 -24.42 12.19
N ASP A 123 19.67 -24.60 11.89
CA ASP A 123 18.83 -23.55 11.32
C ASP A 123 18.61 -22.43 12.35
N ALA A 124 18.43 -22.80 13.64
CA ALA A 124 18.35 -21.83 14.71
C ALA A 124 19.69 -21.07 14.92
N ALA A 125 20.84 -21.70 14.65
CA ALA A 125 22.14 -21.02 14.71
C ALA A 125 22.29 -20.00 13.60
N VAL A 126 21.89 -20.33 12.37
CA VAL A 126 21.85 -19.38 11.23
C VAL A 126 20.91 -18.21 11.54
N ALA A 127 19.70 -18.52 12.03
CA ALA A 127 18.76 -17.47 12.45
C ALA A 127 19.35 -16.55 13.53
N GLN A 128 20.11 -17.10 14.47
CA GLN A 128 20.76 -16.32 15.54
C GLN A 128 21.73 -15.28 14.98
N GLU A 129 22.61 -15.69 14.06
CA GLU A 129 23.56 -14.78 13.41
C GLU A 129 22.85 -13.66 12.64
N ILE A 130 21.76 -13.99 11.94
CA ILE A 130 20.96 -13.02 11.20
C ILE A 130 20.30 -12.02 12.17
N TYR A 131 19.66 -12.51 13.25
CA TYR A 131 19.03 -11.64 14.25
C TYR A 131 20.03 -10.69 14.92
N GLU A 132 21.21 -11.19 15.32
CA GLU A 132 22.25 -10.39 15.95
C GLU A 132 22.79 -9.33 14.98
N ARG A 133 22.99 -9.67 13.70
CA ARG A 133 23.41 -8.74 12.66
C ARG A 133 22.39 -7.62 12.47
N VAL A 134 21.09 -7.96 12.34
CA VAL A 134 20.03 -6.98 12.17
C VAL A 134 19.90 -6.12 13.42
N LEU A 135 19.91 -6.70 14.61
CA LEU A 135 19.82 -5.96 15.87
C LEU A 135 20.96 -4.95 16.03
N LYS A 136 22.19 -5.33 15.69
CA LYS A 136 23.33 -4.43 15.71
C LYS A 136 23.10 -3.21 14.80
N ASN A 137 22.63 -3.41 13.59
CA ASN A 137 22.40 -2.33 12.64
C ASN A 137 21.17 -1.46 13.00
N LEU A 138 20.11 -2.03 13.60
CA LEU A 138 19.01 -1.25 14.19
C LEU A 138 19.52 -0.30 15.27
N ASN A 139 20.44 -0.75 16.14
CA ASN A 139 21.08 0.11 17.15
C ASN A 139 21.96 1.21 16.53
N GLU A 140 22.36 1.08 15.26
CA GLU A 140 23.03 2.13 14.48
C GLU A 140 22.04 3.09 13.79
N GLY A 141 20.73 2.93 14.00
CA GLY A 141 19.68 3.78 13.44
C GLY A 141 19.26 3.43 11.99
N LYS A 142 19.58 2.22 11.51
CA LYS A 142 19.18 1.76 10.18
C LYS A 142 17.85 1.04 10.24
N LEU A 143 17.02 1.15 9.18
CA LEU A 143 15.71 0.48 9.10
C LEU A 143 15.88 -1.00 8.75
N ALA A 144 15.04 -1.85 9.30
CA ALA A 144 15.07 -3.31 9.06
C ALA A 144 14.90 -3.66 7.57
N ILE A 145 14.11 -2.91 6.83
CA ILE A 145 13.87 -3.12 5.39
C ILE A 145 15.15 -3.03 4.54
N ASP A 146 16.12 -2.25 4.97
CA ASP A 146 17.42 -2.10 4.29
C ASP A 146 18.45 -3.15 4.75
N LEU A 147 18.12 -3.96 5.76
CA LEU A 147 19.02 -4.90 6.43
C LEU A 147 18.67 -6.38 6.18
N ILE A 148 17.40 -6.67 5.96
CA ILE A 148 16.88 -8.03 5.82
C ILE A 148 16.77 -8.36 4.33
N TRP A 149 17.52 -9.34 3.87
CA TRP A 149 17.50 -9.80 2.50
C TRP A 149 16.26 -10.65 2.21
N GLU A 150 15.92 -10.80 0.93
CA GLU A 150 14.70 -11.52 0.52
C GLU A 150 14.67 -12.96 1.06
N GLU A 151 15.81 -13.66 1.02
CA GLU A 151 15.94 -15.03 1.52
C GLU A 151 15.83 -15.13 3.05
N GLU A 152 16.01 -14.03 3.75
CA GLU A 152 15.96 -13.96 5.21
C GLU A 152 14.58 -13.57 5.75
N GLN A 153 13.67 -13.10 4.89
CA GLN A 153 12.35 -12.61 5.30
C GLN A 153 11.54 -13.65 6.12
N GLU A 154 11.73 -14.93 5.84
CA GLU A 154 11.06 -16.01 6.54
C GLU A 154 11.37 -16.02 8.06
N TYR A 155 12.60 -15.68 8.44
CA TYR A 155 13.00 -15.61 9.86
C TYR A 155 12.31 -14.48 10.63
N PHE A 156 11.82 -13.45 9.95
CA PHE A 156 11.21 -12.26 10.56
C PHE A 156 9.68 -12.21 10.41
N ARG A 157 9.08 -13.16 9.67
CA ARG A 157 7.64 -13.11 9.34
C ARG A 157 6.75 -12.97 10.57
N ASP A 158 7.04 -13.70 11.64
CA ASP A 158 6.27 -13.72 12.88
C ASP A 158 6.63 -12.58 13.86
N LEU A 159 7.68 -11.82 13.58
CA LEU A 159 8.09 -10.67 14.40
C LEU A 159 7.34 -9.39 14.07
N HIS A 160 6.78 -9.30 12.88
CA HIS A 160 6.06 -8.11 12.41
C HIS A 160 6.83 -6.81 12.67
N LEU A 161 8.14 -6.80 12.33
CA LEU A 161 8.98 -5.62 12.51
C LEU A 161 8.39 -4.41 11.77
N LEU A 162 8.32 -3.30 12.46
CA LEU A 162 7.69 -2.07 11.95
C LEU A 162 8.52 -1.45 10.84
N THR A 163 9.83 -1.40 11.03
CA THR A 163 10.76 -0.83 10.05
C THR A 163 11.09 -1.77 8.89
N ASN A 164 10.57 -3.01 8.89
CA ASN A 164 10.60 -3.92 7.74
C ASN A 164 9.41 -3.73 6.79
N LYS A 165 8.47 -2.87 7.13
CA LYS A 165 7.34 -2.52 6.28
C LYS A 165 7.75 -1.57 5.16
N LYS A 166 6.97 -1.55 4.08
CA LYS A 166 7.13 -0.56 3.01
C LYS A 166 6.70 0.82 3.50
N PHE A 167 7.46 1.85 3.11
CA PHE A 167 7.13 3.24 3.39
C PHE A 167 6.68 3.96 2.12
N VAL A 168 5.67 4.79 2.27
CA VAL A 168 5.25 5.79 1.29
C VAL A 168 5.23 7.14 2.02
N TYR A 169 5.76 8.17 1.40
CA TYR A 169 5.77 9.50 1.98
C TYR A 169 4.77 10.39 1.24
N ALA A 170 3.87 11.00 1.99
CA ALA A 170 3.01 12.07 1.52
C ALA A 170 3.66 13.40 1.88
N ALA A 171 4.30 14.04 0.92
CA ALA A 171 4.90 15.36 1.10
C ALA A 171 3.80 16.42 1.08
N ASN A 172 3.41 16.94 2.26
CA ASN A 172 2.45 18.01 2.36
C ASN A 172 3.10 19.32 1.97
N VAL A 173 2.81 19.77 0.76
CA VAL A 173 3.38 20.93 0.08
C VAL A 173 2.39 22.08 0.00
N SER A 174 2.87 23.28 -0.36
CA SER A 174 2.00 24.39 -0.76
C SER A 174 1.51 24.23 -2.20
N GLU A 175 0.49 24.98 -2.57
CA GLU A 175 -0.14 24.91 -3.90
C GLU A 175 0.87 25.09 -5.05
N ASP A 176 1.81 26.01 -4.91
CA ASP A 176 2.87 26.29 -5.87
C ASP A 176 3.92 25.18 -6.02
N MET A 177 3.92 24.21 -5.10
CA MET A 177 4.85 23.06 -5.11
C MET A 177 4.18 21.76 -5.59
N MET A 178 2.91 21.76 -5.98
CA MET A 178 2.20 20.54 -6.38
C MET A 178 2.82 19.85 -7.60
N ASP A 179 3.41 20.60 -8.52
CA ASP A 179 4.08 20.08 -9.72
C ASP A 179 5.54 19.68 -9.45
N THR A 180 5.99 19.70 -8.19
CA THR A 180 7.37 19.37 -7.86
C THR A 180 7.63 17.89 -8.19
N PRO A 181 8.66 17.56 -8.98
CA PRO A 181 8.98 16.18 -9.34
C PRO A 181 9.30 15.33 -8.12
N GLU A 182 8.91 14.04 -8.16
CA GLU A 182 9.19 13.08 -7.07
C GLU A 182 10.68 13.04 -6.68
N SER A 183 11.58 13.16 -7.66
CA SER A 183 13.03 13.19 -7.43
C SER A 183 13.49 14.39 -6.58
N GLU A 184 12.87 15.55 -6.78
CA GLU A 184 13.15 16.75 -5.99
C GLU A 184 12.56 16.64 -4.60
N LEU A 185 11.31 16.15 -4.46
CA LEU A 185 10.70 15.86 -3.16
C LEU A 185 11.53 14.85 -2.36
N LYS A 186 12.05 13.79 -2.99
CA LYS A 186 12.98 12.87 -2.34
C LYS A 186 14.22 13.58 -1.80
N SER A 187 14.76 14.53 -2.55
CA SER A 187 15.91 15.32 -2.13
C SER A 187 15.59 16.22 -0.93
N ILE A 188 14.43 16.87 -0.92
CA ILE A 188 13.94 17.70 0.18
C ILE A 188 13.74 16.85 1.46
N LEU A 189 13.21 15.65 1.31
CA LEU A 189 12.95 14.70 2.40
C LEU A 189 14.19 13.87 2.80
N TRP A 190 15.33 14.02 2.09
CA TRP A 190 16.55 13.23 2.28
C TRP A 190 16.35 11.72 2.09
N ILE A 191 15.40 11.33 1.23
CA ILE A 191 15.12 9.94 0.90
C ILE A 191 16.05 9.51 -0.24
N THR A 192 17.00 8.62 0.08
CA THR A 192 18.00 8.13 -0.88
C THR A 192 17.59 6.82 -1.56
N ASN A 193 16.68 6.06 -0.96
CA ASN A 193 16.21 4.80 -1.53
C ASN A 193 15.31 5.06 -2.76
N PRO A 194 15.70 4.65 -3.97
CA PRO A 194 14.96 4.94 -5.20
C PRO A 194 13.58 4.24 -5.26
N THR A 195 13.41 3.13 -4.55
CA THR A 195 12.16 2.34 -4.57
C THR A 195 11.07 2.92 -3.67
N VAL A 196 11.44 3.79 -2.74
CA VAL A 196 10.48 4.47 -1.86
C VAL A 196 9.71 5.52 -2.66
N ARG A 197 8.39 5.53 -2.55
CA ARG A 197 7.52 6.49 -3.25
C ARG A 197 7.28 7.73 -2.39
N VAL A 198 7.31 8.90 -3.06
CA VAL A 198 6.97 10.19 -2.47
C VAL A 198 5.93 10.86 -3.32
N VAL A 199 4.78 11.18 -2.72
CA VAL A 199 3.64 11.79 -3.41
C VAL A 199 3.42 13.20 -2.85
N PRO A 200 3.38 14.25 -3.70
CA PRO A 200 2.98 15.58 -3.25
C PRO A 200 1.49 15.57 -2.89
N ILE A 201 1.15 16.19 -1.77
CA ILE A 201 -0.24 16.44 -1.37
C ILE A 201 -0.37 17.90 -0.93
N CYS A 202 -1.50 18.51 -1.19
CA CYS A 202 -1.84 19.81 -0.62
C CYS A 202 -3.11 19.68 0.22
N ALA A 203 -2.92 19.50 1.53
CA ALA A 203 -4.03 19.27 2.46
C ALA A 203 -5.05 20.42 2.46
N LYS A 204 -4.64 21.65 2.13
CA LYS A 204 -5.52 22.80 2.00
C LYS A 204 -6.46 22.64 0.81
N LEU A 205 -5.92 22.38 -0.38
CA LEU A 205 -6.73 22.17 -1.59
C LEU A 205 -7.74 21.03 -1.41
N GLU A 206 -7.33 19.96 -0.74
CA GLU A 206 -8.23 18.84 -0.46
C GLU A 206 -9.37 19.20 0.50
N ALA A 207 -9.06 19.97 1.54
CA ALA A 207 -10.09 20.48 2.44
C ALA A 207 -11.11 21.35 1.68
N ASP A 208 -10.63 22.21 0.79
CA ASP A 208 -11.47 23.07 -0.05
C ASP A 208 -12.35 22.22 -1.01
N MET A 209 -11.79 21.14 -1.60
CA MET A 209 -12.52 20.24 -2.50
C MET A 209 -13.59 19.38 -1.81
N ILE A 210 -13.51 19.14 -0.50
CA ILE A 210 -14.54 18.37 0.24
C ILE A 210 -15.89 19.10 0.24
N GLU A 211 -15.89 20.42 0.22
CA GLU A 211 -17.09 21.24 0.22
C GLU A 211 -17.70 21.44 -1.17
N MET A 212 -16.99 21.04 -2.26
CA MET A 212 -17.43 21.19 -3.64
C MET A 212 -18.37 20.05 -4.08
N THR A 213 -19.30 20.37 -4.97
CA THR A 213 -20.05 19.36 -5.72
C THR A 213 -19.14 18.61 -6.68
N MET A 214 -19.58 17.45 -7.19
CA MET A 214 -18.78 16.67 -8.15
C MET A 214 -18.44 17.50 -9.42
N GLU A 215 -19.38 18.28 -9.92
CA GLU A 215 -19.21 19.10 -11.11
C GLU A 215 -18.21 20.26 -10.88
N GLU A 216 -18.29 20.90 -9.72
CA GLU A 216 -17.33 21.94 -9.33
C GLU A 216 -15.92 21.37 -9.13
N ARG A 217 -15.82 20.18 -8.53
CA ARG A 217 -14.55 19.48 -8.33
C ARG A 217 -13.90 19.08 -9.65
N ASP A 218 -14.67 18.53 -10.59
CA ASP A 218 -14.14 18.16 -11.90
C ASP A 218 -13.63 19.39 -12.66
N SER A 219 -14.40 20.51 -12.62
CA SER A 219 -13.99 21.77 -13.22
C SER A 219 -12.74 22.35 -12.56
N PHE A 220 -12.63 22.26 -11.23
CA PHE A 220 -11.48 22.71 -10.48
C PHE A 220 -10.22 21.91 -10.82
N LEU A 221 -10.33 20.58 -10.92
CA LEU A 221 -9.23 19.70 -11.32
C LEU A 221 -8.77 20.00 -12.75
N GLU A 222 -9.70 20.29 -13.68
CA GLU A 222 -9.38 20.69 -15.04
C GLU A 222 -8.64 22.04 -15.09
N GLU A 223 -9.07 23.03 -14.32
CA GLU A 223 -8.38 24.33 -14.22
C GLU A 223 -6.96 24.20 -13.66
N MET A 224 -6.77 23.30 -12.72
CA MET A 224 -5.46 23.01 -12.11
C MET A 224 -4.59 22.07 -12.95
N TRP A 225 -5.07 21.63 -14.13
CA TRP A 225 -4.40 20.63 -15.00
C TRP A 225 -4.13 19.30 -14.30
N LEU A 226 -4.87 18.98 -13.24
CA LEU A 226 -4.76 17.73 -12.50
C LEU A 226 -5.67 16.67 -13.14
N ILE A 227 -5.09 15.54 -13.52
CA ILE A 227 -5.82 14.41 -14.14
C ILE A 227 -6.47 13.51 -13.08
N THR A 228 -5.86 13.47 -11.91
CA THR A 228 -6.22 12.62 -10.76
C THR A 228 -6.18 13.44 -9.48
N THR A 229 -6.86 12.97 -8.45
CA THR A 229 -6.69 13.53 -7.11
C THR A 229 -5.38 13.00 -6.50
N TRP A 230 -4.78 13.76 -5.58
CA TRP A 230 -3.62 13.26 -4.83
C TRP A 230 -3.93 11.95 -4.09
N LEU A 231 -5.18 11.75 -3.69
CA LEU A 231 -5.61 10.50 -3.03
C LEU A 231 -5.50 9.31 -3.99
N ASP A 232 -5.88 9.48 -5.26
CA ASP A 232 -5.69 8.44 -6.28
C ASP A 232 -4.20 8.14 -6.49
N ASP A 233 -3.35 9.16 -6.52
CA ASP A 233 -1.90 8.99 -6.66
C ASP A 233 -1.28 8.33 -5.43
N LEU A 234 -1.78 8.65 -4.23
CA LEU A 234 -1.36 8.03 -2.98
C LEU A 234 -1.75 6.55 -2.91
N ILE A 235 -2.98 6.22 -3.32
CA ILE A 235 -3.43 4.83 -3.43
C ILE A 235 -2.54 4.08 -4.42
N LYS A 236 -2.29 4.65 -5.59
CA LYS A 236 -1.42 4.06 -6.60
C LYS A 236 0.00 3.84 -6.07
N ALA A 237 0.59 4.83 -5.42
CA ALA A 237 1.91 4.71 -4.80
C ALA A 237 1.96 3.61 -3.74
N SER A 238 0.87 3.45 -2.97
CA SER A 238 0.74 2.39 -1.97
C SER A 238 0.67 1.00 -2.62
N TYR A 239 -0.13 0.84 -3.69
CA TYR A 239 -0.20 -0.40 -4.47
C TYR A 239 1.16 -0.75 -5.09
N ASP A 240 1.81 0.21 -5.74
CA ASP A 240 3.14 0.03 -6.34
C ASP A 240 4.17 -0.42 -5.29
N SER A 241 4.18 0.23 -4.12
CA SER A 241 5.11 -0.06 -3.03
C SER A 241 4.88 -1.45 -2.43
N LEU A 242 3.63 -1.91 -2.38
CA LEU A 242 3.25 -3.24 -1.89
C LEU A 242 3.38 -4.34 -2.96
N GLY A 243 3.70 -3.98 -4.22
CA GLY A 243 3.71 -4.91 -5.32
C GLY A 243 2.33 -5.51 -5.60
N LEU A 244 1.28 -4.68 -5.47
CA LEU A 244 -0.11 -5.05 -5.71
C LEU A 244 -0.60 -4.55 -7.06
N GLN A 245 -1.51 -5.29 -7.63
CA GLN A 245 -2.28 -4.93 -8.81
C GLN A 245 -3.71 -5.47 -8.67
N TYR A 246 -4.57 -5.21 -9.62
CA TYR A 246 -5.91 -5.80 -9.63
C TYR A 246 -6.29 -6.24 -11.04
N TYR A 247 -7.09 -7.30 -11.10
CA TYR A 247 -7.75 -7.79 -12.29
C TYR A 247 -9.27 -7.62 -12.15
N PHE A 248 -10.01 -7.84 -13.22
CA PHE A 248 -11.45 -7.63 -13.24
C PHE A 248 -12.22 -8.94 -13.43
N THR A 249 -13.40 -8.99 -12.83
CA THR A 249 -14.49 -9.89 -13.25
C THR A 249 -15.63 -9.05 -13.77
N ALA A 250 -16.26 -9.48 -14.88
CA ALA A 250 -17.29 -8.68 -15.56
C ALA A 250 -18.47 -9.54 -15.97
N TRP A 251 -19.62 -9.28 -15.34
CA TRP A 251 -20.91 -9.92 -15.56
C TRP A 251 -22.04 -8.89 -15.52
N GLU A 252 -23.24 -9.34 -15.99
CA GLU A 252 -24.47 -8.53 -15.93
C GLU A 252 -24.86 -8.10 -14.52
N ILE A 253 -24.53 -8.91 -13.50
CA ILE A 253 -24.82 -8.59 -12.09
C ILE A 253 -23.82 -7.60 -11.55
N GLU A 254 -22.52 -7.81 -11.81
CA GLU A 254 -21.45 -7.07 -11.15
C GLU A 254 -20.19 -7.00 -12.04
N VAL A 255 -19.58 -5.83 -12.05
CA VAL A 255 -18.20 -5.62 -12.51
C VAL A 255 -17.35 -5.29 -11.30
N ARG A 256 -16.34 -6.11 -11.04
CA ARG A 256 -15.51 -5.96 -9.82
C ARG A 256 -14.02 -6.00 -10.12
N ALA A 257 -13.26 -5.17 -9.40
CA ALA A 257 -11.80 -5.24 -9.31
C ALA A 257 -11.38 -6.07 -8.09
N TRP A 258 -10.41 -6.96 -8.28
CA TRP A 258 -9.87 -7.86 -7.26
C TRP A 258 -8.38 -7.61 -7.07
N THR A 259 -7.96 -7.25 -5.87
CA THR A 259 -6.55 -6.97 -5.55
C THR A 259 -5.76 -8.26 -5.38
N ILE A 260 -4.61 -8.34 -6.06
CA ILE A 260 -3.68 -9.47 -6.02
C ILE A 260 -2.23 -8.97 -6.05
N PRO A 261 -1.24 -9.78 -5.61
CA PRO A 261 0.17 -9.51 -5.89
C PRO A 261 0.47 -9.50 -7.40
N ILE A 262 1.45 -8.70 -7.83
CA ILE A 262 1.83 -8.54 -9.26
C ILE A 262 2.17 -9.88 -9.95
N TRP A 263 2.74 -10.84 -9.22
CA TRP A 263 3.11 -12.17 -9.75
C TRP A 263 2.10 -13.27 -9.44
N ALA A 264 0.90 -12.91 -9.05
CA ALA A 264 -0.13 -13.90 -8.73
C ALA A 264 -0.49 -14.72 -9.97
N LYS A 265 -0.49 -16.04 -9.82
CA LYS A 265 -0.97 -16.97 -10.85
C LYS A 265 -2.49 -17.05 -10.82
N ALA A 266 -3.08 -17.51 -11.94
CA ALA A 266 -4.52 -17.62 -12.08
C ALA A 266 -5.25 -18.37 -10.93
N PRO A 267 -4.74 -19.49 -10.36
CA PRO A 267 -5.35 -20.11 -9.17
C PRO A 267 -5.35 -19.20 -7.93
N GLN A 268 -4.27 -18.44 -7.72
CA GLN A 268 -4.16 -17.48 -6.61
C GLN A 268 -5.13 -16.31 -6.78
N ALA A 269 -5.31 -15.84 -8.02
CA ALA A 269 -6.33 -14.84 -8.34
C ALA A 269 -7.74 -15.39 -8.05
N ALA A 270 -8.03 -16.64 -8.40
CA ALA A 270 -9.31 -17.28 -8.09
C ALA A 270 -9.54 -17.41 -6.56
N TRP A 271 -8.48 -17.67 -5.77
CA TRP A 271 -8.55 -17.74 -4.31
C TRP A 271 -9.07 -16.46 -3.67
N VAL A 272 -8.72 -15.29 -4.21
CA VAL A 272 -9.17 -13.99 -3.69
C VAL A 272 -10.71 -13.84 -3.78
N ILE A 273 -11.35 -14.51 -4.75
CA ILE A 273 -12.81 -14.56 -4.86
C ILE A 273 -13.39 -15.50 -3.78
N HIS A 274 -12.82 -16.72 -3.68
CA HIS A 274 -13.19 -17.71 -2.69
C HIS A 274 -12.06 -18.72 -2.48
N THR A 275 -11.79 -19.08 -1.22
CA THR A 275 -10.66 -19.96 -0.85
C THR A 275 -10.67 -21.32 -1.56
N ASP A 276 -11.85 -21.89 -1.82
CA ASP A 276 -11.96 -23.18 -2.50
C ASP A 276 -11.66 -23.10 -3.99
N PHE A 277 -11.76 -21.92 -4.61
CA PHE A 277 -11.54 -21.74 -6.04
C PHE A 277 -10.12 -22.02 -6.48
N GLU A 278 -9.13 -21.85 -5.62
CA GLU A 278 -7.75 -22.24 -5.90
C GLU A 278 -7.62 -23.76 -6.10
N LYS A 279 -8.26 -24.57 -5.23
CA LYS A 279 -8.20 -26.03 -5.29
C LYS A 279 -8.93 -26.60 -6.51
N TRP A 280 -10.05 -26.00 -6.87
CA TRP A 280 -10.91 -26.45 -7.96
C TRP A 280 -10.60 -25.81 -9.29
N PHE A 281 -9.60 -24.92 -9.34
CA PHE A 281 -9.21 -24.23 -10.54
C PHE A 281 -8.78 -25.19 -11.65
N ILE A 282 -9.38 -25.07 -12.82
CA ILE A 282 -8.98 -25.79 -14.02
C ILE A 282 -8.27 -24.85 -14.98
N LYS A 283 -8.94 -23.76 -15.38
CA LYS A 283 -8.52 -22.77 -16.37
C LYS A 283 -9.34 -21.51 -16.25
N ALA A 284 -8.93 -20.46 -16.93
CA ALA A 284 -9.69 -19.23 -17.04
C ALA A 284 -9.77 -18.75 -18.49
N ASP A 285 -10.93 -18.21 -18.89
CA ASP A 285 -11.00 -17.37 -20.07
C ASP A 285 -10.49 -15.97 -19.65
N VAL A 286 -9.54 -15.44 -20.38
CA VAL A 286 -8.89 -14.17 -20.11
C VAL A 286 -9.00 -13.27 -21.33
N VAL A 287 -9.38 -12.02 -21.14
CA VAL A 287 -9.42 -11.01 -22.18
C VAL A 287 -8.90 -9.68 -21.63
N ASN A 288 -8.13 -8.94 -22.44
CA ASN A 288 -7.76 -7.58 -22.10
C ASN A 288 -9.00 -6.69 -22.07
N TRP A 289 -9.12 -5.82 -21.07
CA TRP A 289 -10.29 -4.95 -20.92
C TRP A 289 -10.56 -4.08 -22.15
N LYS A 290 -9.51 -3.59 -22.85
CA LYS A 290 -9.65 -2.82 -24.10
C LYS A 290 -10.29 -3.68 -25.20
N ASP A 291 -9.78 -4.90 -25.38
CA ASP A 291 -10.31 -5.83 -26.37
C ASP A 291 -11.78 -6.19 -26.10
N LEU A 292 -12.19 -6.32 -24.83
CA LEU A 292 -13.59 -6.54 -24.48
C LEU A 292 -14.45 -5.32 -24.81
N VAL A 293 -14.00 -4.13 -24.48
CA VAL A 293 -14.72 -2.87 -24.74
C VAL A 293 -14.85 -2.62 -26.24
N GLU A 294 -13.82 -2.81 -27.02
CA GLU A 294 -13.82 -2.62 -28.48
C GLU A 294 -14.73 -3.62 -29.19
N ASN A 295 -14.89 -4.82 -28.67
CA ASN A 295 -15.72 -5.87 -29.26
C ASN A 295 -17.12 -5.99 -28.64
N TRP A 296 -17.47 -5.12 -27.68
CA TRP A 296 -18.80 -4.97 -27.09
C TRP A 296 -19.36 -6.17 -26.34
N TRP A 297 -18.68 -7.32 -26.25
CA TRP A 297 -19.10 -8.50 -25.48
C TRP A 297 -18.15 -9.70 -25.61
N TRP A 298 -18.19 -10.61 -24.64
CA TRP A 298 -17.40 -11.84 -24.62
C TRP A 298 -17.53 -12.73 -25.87
N ALA A 299 -18.75 -12.89 -26.41
CA ALA A 299 -18.96 -13.74 -27.60
C ALA A 299 -18.21 -13.21 -28.81
N LYS A 300 -18.34 -11.89 -29.07
CA LYS A 300 -17.64 -11.26 -30.21
C LYS A 300 -16.13 -11.21 -30.01
N ALA A 301 -15.67 -10.97 -28.78
CA ALA A 301 -14.25 -11.04 -28.46
C ALA A 301 -13.67 -12.46 -28.69
N ARG A 302 -14.45 -13.52 -28.44
CA ARG A 302 -14.07 -14.90 -28.79
C ARG A 302 -14.00 -15.14 -30.30
N GLU A 303 -14.98 -14.66 -31.05
CA GLU A 303 -15.00 -14.79 -32.52
C GLU A 303 -13.75 -14.17 -33.17
N VAL A 304 -13.22 -13.07 -32.62
CA VAL A 304 -12.02 -12.39 -33.13
C VAL A 304 -10.73 -12.83 -32.43
N TRP A 305 -10.76 -13.95 -31.70
CA TRP A 305 -9.60 -14.57 -31.04
C TRP A 305 -8.92 -13.70 -29.97
N LYS A 306 -9.66 -12.77 -29.34
CA LYS A 306 -9.15 -11.91 -28.27
C LYS A 306 -9.28 -12.55 -26.88
N VAL A 307 -10.18 -13.53 -26.71
CA VAL A 307 -10.28 -14.31 -25.50
C VAL A 307 -9.31 -15.47 -25.54
N LYS A 308 -8.40 -15.52 -24.58
CA LYS A 308 -7.42 -16.58 -24.41
C LYS A 308 -7.84 -17.55 -23.33
N LEU A 309 -7.48 -18.80 -23.48
CA LEU A 309 -7.70 -19.83 -22.48
C LEU A 309 -6.38 -20.02 -21.71
N GLU A 310 -6.35 -19.61 -20.46
CA GLU A 310 -5.16 -19.62 -19.62
C GLU A 310 -5.23 -20.68 -18.52
N TRP A 311 -4.08 -21.24 -18.19
CA TRP A 311 -3.93 -22.36 -17.27
C TRP A 311 -3.29 -21.93 -15.95
N LYS A 312 -2.99 -22.90 -15.05
CA LYS A 312 -2.52 -22.69 -13.69
C LYS A 312 -1.27 -21.82 -13.55
N ASP A 313 -0.38 -21.82 -14.56
CA ASP A 313 0.87 -21.08 -14.51
C ASP A 313 0.78 -19.66 -15.10
N TYR A 314 -0.40 -19.28 -15.58
CA TYR A 314 -0.60 -17.94 -16.10
C TYR A 314 -0.46 -16.88 -14.99
N ILE A 315 0.43 -15.90 -15.22
CA ILE A 315 0.62 -14.74 -14.35
C ILE A 315 -0.39 -13.67 -14.77
N VAL A 316 -1.31 -13.36 -13.87
CA VAL A 316 -2.39 -12.41 -14.10
C VAL A 316 -1.85 -10.99 -14.28
N GLN A 317 -2.44 -10.26 -15.21
CA GLN A 317 -2.03 -8.90 -15.55
C GLN A 317 -3.09 -7.87 -15.10
N ASP A 318 -2.64 -6.65 -14.83
CA ASP A 318 -3.48 -5.51 -14.40
C ASP A 318 -4.64 -5.16 -15.36
N TRP A 319 -4.56 -5.58 -16.62
CA TRP A 319 -5.60 -5.33 -17.64
C TRP A 319 -6.53 -6.51 -17.90
N ASP A 320 -6.39 -7.60 -17.17
CA ASP A 320 -7.15 -8.82 -17.43
C ASP A 320 -8.58 -8.74 -16.89
N ILE A 321 -9.52 -9.17 -17.73
CA ILE A 321 -10.85 -9.57 -17.29
C ILE A 321 -10.90 -11.10 -17.33
N MET A 322 -11.21 -11.72 -16.19
CA MET A 322 -11.09 -13.16 -16.02
C MET A 322 -12.43 -13.82 -15.74
N LEU A 323 -12.63 -14.97 -16.38
CA LEU A 323 -13.74 -15.89 -16.13
C LEU A 323 -13.18 -17.24 -15.74
N PHE A 324 -13.22 -17.57 -14.47
CA PHE A 324 -12.68 -18.82 -13.94
C PHE A 324 -13.61 -20.02 -14.24
N LYS A 325 -12.97 -21.17 -14.49
CA LYS A 325 -13.66 -22.45 -14.69
C LYS A 325 -13.14 -23.46 -13.68
N PHE A 326 -14.06 -24.06 -12.98
CA PHE A 326 -13.80 -24.98 -11.88
C PHE A 326 -14.30 -26.39 -12.22
N ASN A 327 -13.76 -27.39 -11.53
CA ASN A 327 -14.31 -28.72 -11.50
C ASN A 327 -15.48 -28.73 -10.50
N ASN A 328 -16.67 -29.12 -10.96
CA ASN A 328 -17.84 -29.33 -10.09
C ASN A 328 -17.71 -30.60 -9.29
#